data_9719240635fff4e80244618e9bbb2714
#
_entry.id   9719240635fff4e80244618e9bbb2714
#
_cell.length_a   1.000
_cell.length_b   1.000
_cell.length_c   1.000
_cell.angle_alpha   90.00
_cell.angle_beta   90.00
_cell.angle_gamma   90.00
#
_symmetry.space_group_name_H-M   'P 1'
#
loop_
_entity.id
_entity.type
_entity.pdbx_description
1 polymer ?
#
loop_
_entity_poly.entity_id
_entity_poly.type
_entity_poly.pdbx_seq_one_letter_code
_entity_poly.pdbx_strand_id
1 'polypeptide(L)'
;MIELGRRKKILFTDYFINLVDTYKLNQVGERTYNKYCLTHRHLKKICPDLYLQDMNANDYQQILNEFGKNHEKATITDFHRQLAWALKRAYNVDGLTDRDVTYDAQIPKGVVTNKKKPKFMELDDMKKLVVTLKYLNSSYANFFLILLKTGLRFAELLGITLEDIDFENKTISINKTLDYKKGAYDENFSRRFKSTKNKYSIRTIPVDDAVIYMFWRNAKGADKDESIFGSIKGFQYNSSLNNKLEQTCKYAGVPVITLHGLRHEHATYLVSQGIDSRAVAERLGHVDDSVTREVYIHRLETERVRDNQQIMRSVSKI
;
A
#
# COMPACT_ATOMS: atom_id res chain seq x y z
N MET A 1 -15.23 -51.19 25.19
CA MET A 1 -14.85 -50.39 24.00
C MET A 1 -15.72 -49.15 23.97
N ILE A 2 -15.15 -47.99 24.28
CA ILE A 2 -15.86 -46.73 24.20
C ILE A 2 -15.88 -46.39 22.71
N GLU A 3 -17.09 -46.38 22.09
CA GLU A 3 -17.27 -45.85 20.75
C GLU A 3 -16.84 -44.38 20.79
N LEU A 4 -15.67 -44.11 20.21
CA LEU A 4 -15.26 -42.72 19.86
C LEU A 4 -16.27 -42.21 18.87
N GLY A 5 -17.23 -41.42 19.36
CA GLY A 5 -18.24 -40.78 18.51
C GLY A 5 -17.58 -40.11 17.29
N ARG A 6 -18.00 -40.50 16.09
CA ARG A 6 -17.54 -39.93 14.83
C ARG A 6 -17.63 -38.40 14.92
N ARG A 7 -16.46 -37.74 14.99
CA ARG A 7 -16.40 -36.25 14.91
C ARG A 7 -17.20 -35.81 13.69
N LYS A 8 -18.16 -34.92 13.89
CA LYS A 8 -18.97 -34.34 12.80
C LYS A 8 -18.05 -33.73 11.77
N LYS A 9 -18.11 -34.18 10.52
CA LYS A 9 -17.32 -33.63 9.43
C LYS A 9 -17.73 -32.16 9.18
N ILE A 10 -16.74 -31.29 9.02
CA ILE A 10 -16.92 -29.85 8.81
C ILE A 10 -16.32 -29.48 7.46
N LEU A 11 -17.08 -28.81 6.62
CA LEU A 11 -16.55 -28.25 5.36
C LEU A 11 -15.46 -27.20 5.67
N PHE A 12 -14.36 -27.28 4.96
CA PHE A 12 -13.26 -26.34 5.14
C PHE A 12 -13.72 -24.88 4.90
N THR A 13 -14.58 -24.66 3.91
CA THR A 13 -15.15 -23.35 3.62
C THR A 13 -15.97 -22.79 4.79
N ASP A 14 -16.78 -23.62 5.44
CA ASP A 14 -17.61 -23.19 6.57
C ASP A 14 -16.77 -22.96 7.83
N TYR A 15 -15.79 -23.83 8.09
CA TYR A 15 -14.84 -23.60 9.17
C TYR A 15 -14.09 -22.27 8.99
N PHE A 16 -13.56 -22.01 7.77
CA PHE A 16 -12.80 -20.81 7.48
C PHE A 16 -13.63 -19.55 7.74
N ILE A 17 -14.85 -19.45 7.21
CA ILE A 17 -15.65 -18.25 7.38
C ILE A 17 -16.11 -18.06 8.83
N ASN A 18 -16.49 -19.12 9.52
CA ASN A 18 -16.85 -19.04 10.94
C ASN A 18 -15.69 -18.54 11.79
N LEU A 19 -14.48 -18.98 11.48
CA LEU A 19 -13.27 -18.51 12.16
C LEU A 19 -12.99 -17.01 11.86
N VAL A 20 -13.17 -16.60 10.60
CA VAL A 20 -13.05 -15.19 10.20
C VAL A 20 -14.06 -14.32 10.91
N ASP A 21 -15.32 -14.74 10.98
CA ASP A 21 -16.38 -13.99 11.67
C ASP A 21 -16.11 -13.89 13.17
N THR A 22 -15.63 -14.97 13.78
CA THR A 22 -15.33 -15.00 15.22
C THR A 22 -14.14 -14.09 15.58
N TYR A 23 -13.06 -14.11 14.79
CA TYR A 23 -11.79 -13.47 15.18
C TYR A 23 -11.41 -12.23 14.40
N LYS A 24 -12.11 -11.91 13.30
CA LYS A 24 -11.80 -10.75 12.47
C LYS A 24 -12.92 -9.74 12.37
N LEU A 25 -14.20 -10.17 12.44
CA LEU A 25 -15.32 -9.24 12.40
C LEU A 25 -15.20 -8.22 13.56
N ASN A 26 -15.25 -6.93 13.25
CA ASN A 26 -15.08 -5.83 14.19
C ASN A 26 -13.73 -5.77 14.95
N GLN A 27 -12.82 -6.71 14.72
CA GLN A 27 -11.49 -6.73 15.34
C GLN A 27 -10.41 -6.18 14.39
N VAL A 28 -10.66 -6.19 13.10
CA VAL A 28 -9.76 -5.65 12.08
C VAL A 28 -10.48 -4.62 11.23
N GLY A 29 -9.74 -3.74 10.55
CA GLY A 29 -10.35 -2.79 9.63
C GLY A 29 -11.17 -3.50 8.53
N GLU A 30 -12.29 -2.91 8.14
CA GLU A 30 -13.25 -3.42 7.15
C GLU A 30 -12.58 -3.98 5.87
N ARG A 31 -11.53 -3.30 5.38
CA ARG A 31 -10.79 -3.76 4.21
C ARG A 31 -10.08 -5.10 4.45
N THR A 32 -9.58 -5.32 5.64
CA THR A 32 -8.91 -6.58 6.00
C THR A 32 -9.94 -7.69 6.11
N TYR A 33 -11.06 -7.44 6.76
CA TYR A 33 -12.17 -8.38 6.83
C TYR A 33 -12.68 -8.76 5.43
N ASN A 34 -12.91 -7.78 4.56
CA ASN A 34 -13.33 -8.01 3.18
C ASN A 34 -12.34 -8.84 2.36
N LYS A 35 -11.03 -8.77 2.65
CA LYS A 35 -10.03 -9.67 2.04
C LYS A 35 -10.26 -11.13 2.44
N TYR A 36 -10.54 -11.39 3.70
CA TYR A 36 -10.87 -12.76 4.17
C TYR A 36 -12.17 -13.27 3.52
N CYS A 37 -13.19 -12.42 3.41
CA CYS A 37 -14.44 -12.77 2.72
C CYS A 37 -14.19 -13.07 1.21
N LEU A 38 -13.25 -12.36 0.58
CA LEU A 38 -12.84 -12.65 -0.79
C LEU A 38 -12.14 -14.02 -0.89
N THR A 39 -11.23 -14.31 0.05
CA THR A 39 -10.58 -15.63 0.16
C THR A 39 -11.60 -16.74 0.33
N HIS A 40 -12.61 -16.57 1.18
CA HIS A 40 -13.71 -17.53 1.32
C HIS A 40 -14.48 -17.75 0.01
N ARG A 41 -14.76 -16.69 -0.74
CA ARG A 41 -15.41 -16.82 -2.06
C ARG A 41 -14.58 -17.62 -3.06
N HIS A 42 -13.25 -17.47 -3.02
CA HIS A 42 -12.35 -18.28 -3.84
C HIS A 42 -12.34 -19.74 -3.39
N LEU A 43 -12.30 -20.01 -2.09
CA LEU A 43 -12.39 -21.36 -1.55
C LEU A 43 -13.67 -22.09 -1.99
N LYS A 44 -14.82 -21.44 -1.91
CA LYS A 44 -16.09 -21.99 -2.38
C LYS A 44 -16.10 -22.37 -3.86
N LYS A 45 -15.26 -21.73 -4.68
CA LYS A 45 -15.13 -22.07 -6.10
C LYS A 45 -14.14 -23.21 -6.34
N ILE A 46 -13.09 -23.29 -5.52
CA ILE A 46 -11.98 -24.23 -5.73
C ILE A 46 -12.26 -25.58 -5.05
N CYS A 47 -12.78 -25.55 -3.82
CA CYS A 47 -12.99 -26.75 -3.02
C CYS A 47 -14.30 -26.67 -2.20
N PRO A 48 -15.49 -26.61 -2.86
CA PRO A 48 -16.78 -26.44 -2.18
C PRO A 48 -17.10 -27.56 -1.20
N ASP A 49 -16.74 -28.80 -1.54
CA ASP A 49 -17.17 -30.02 -0.82
C ASP A 49 -16.04 -30.68 -0.02
N LEU A 50 -14.90 -29.98 0.17
CA LEU A 50 -13.76 -30.53 0.88
C LEU A 50 -13.97 -30.43 2.40
N TYR A 51 -14.02 -31.59 3.07
CA TYR A 51 -14.09 -31.64 4.52
C TYR A 51 -12.71 -31.44 5.15
N LEU A 52 -12.67 -30.69 6.22
CA LEU A 52 -11.43 -30.33 6.93
C LEU A 52 -10.68 -31.60 7.41
N GLN A 53 -11.41 -32.60 7.90
CA GLN A 53 -10.86 -33.86 8.42
C GLN A 53 -10.30 -34.78 7.33
N ASP A 54 -10.77 -34.64 6.09
CA ASP A 54 -10.32 -35.45 4.96
C ASP A 54 -9.15 -34.80 4.20
N MET A 55 -8.85 -33.52 4.51
CA MET A 55 -7.82 -32.75 3.82
C MET A 55 -6.42 -33.29 4.11
N ASN A 56 -5.64 -33.50 3.05
CA ASN A 56 -4.23 -33.82 3.12
C ASN A 56 -3.35 -32.71 2.50
N ALA A 57 -2.01 -32.87 2.56
CA ALA A 57 -1.08 -31.88 2.04
C ALA A 57 -1.19 -31.68 0.51
N ASN A 58 -1.54 -32.75 -0.23
CA ASN A 58 -1.73 -32.66 -1.69
C ASN A 58 -2.99 -31.86 -2.03
N ASP A 59 -4.08 -32.06 -1.29
CA ASP A 59 -5.31 -31.28 -1.49
C ASP A 59 -5.04 -29.80 -1.25
N TYR A 60 -4.30 -29.45 -0.19
CA TYR A 60 -3.92 -28.10 0.08
C TYR A 60 -3.04 -27.49 -1.01
N GLN A 61 -2.05 -28.23 -1.49
CA GLN A 61 -1.21 -27.81 -2.61
C GLN A 61 -2.00 -27.60 -3.89
N GLN A 62 -2.99 -28.46 -4.17
CA GLN A 62 -3.88 -28.30 -5.34
C GLN A 62 -4.72 -27.03 -5.25
N ILE A 63 -5.22 -26.67 -4.05
CA ILE A 63 -5.94 -25.41 -3.84
C ILE A 63 -5.02 -24.20 -4.19
N LEU A 64 -3.76 -24.21 -3.74
CA LEU A 64 -2.81 -23.15 -4.08
C LEU A 64 -2.49 -23.10 -5.57
N ASN A 65 -2.32 -24.26 -6.20
CA ASN A 65 -2.03 -24.36 -7.63
C ASN A 65 -3.20 -23.86 -8.48
N GLU A 66 -4.43 -24.22 -8.13
CA GLU A 66 -5.63 -23.77 -8.83
C GLU A 66 -5.81 -22.26 -8.71
N PHE A 67 -5.65 -21.72 -7.50
CA PHE A 67 -5.68 -20.26 -7.28
C PHE A 67 -4.56 -19.56 -8.06
N GLY A 68 -3.38 -20.19 -8.14
CA GLY A 68 -2.20 -19.66 -8.82
C GLY A 68 -2.34 -19.52 -10.34
N LYS A 69 -3.26 -20.26 -10.99
CA LYS A 69 -3.48 -20.17 -12.45
C LYS A 69 -3.85 -18.77 -12.93
N ASN A 70 -4.48 -17.97 -12.07
CA ASN A 70 -5.02 -16.66 -12.43
C ASN A 70 -4.50 -15.50 -11.55
N HIS A 71 -3.54 -15.76 -10.64
CA HIS A 71 -3.08 -14.77 -9.69
C HIS A 71 -1.56 -14.64 -9.68
N GLU A 72 -1.07 -13.44 -9.37
CA GLU A 72 0.37 -13.19 -9.17
C GLU A 72 0.86 -13.81 -7.85
N LYS A 73 2.14 -14.16 -7.79
CA LYS A 73 2.79 -14.80 -6.63
C LYS A 73 2.51 -14.06 -5.30
N ALA A 74 2.51 -12.74 -5.29
CA ALA A 74 2.22 -11.96 -4.08
C ALA A 74 0.78 -12.18 -3.57
N THR A 75 -0.19 -12.25 -4.49
CA THR A 75 -1.59 -12.54 -4.16
C THR A 75 -1.77 -13.97 -3.65
N ILE A 76 -1.06 -14.93 -4.27
CA ILE A 76 -1.06 -16.33 -3.80
C ILE A 76 -0.45 -16.44 -2.40
N THR A 77 0.63 -15.70 -2.14
CA THR A 77 1.25 -15.66 -0.81
C THR A 77 0.30 -15.11 0.25
N ASP A 78 -0.45 -14.05 -0.06
CA ASP A 78 -1.47 -13.52 0.86
C ASP A 78 -2.63 -14.51 1.07
N PHE A 79 -3.08 -15.19 0.03
CA PHE A 79 -4.08 -16.24 0.10
C PHE A 79 -3.61 -17.40 0.99
N HIS A 80 -2.39 -17.91 0.74
CA HIS A 80 -1.77 -18.94 1.58
C HIS A 80 -1.70 -18.53 3.05
N ARG A 81 -1.24 -17.31 3.38
CA ARG A 81 -1.15 -16.83 4.77
C ARG A 81 -2.48 -16.86 5.49
N GLN A 82 -3.57 -16.50 4.80
CA GLN A 82 -4.91 -16.51 5.38
C GLN A 82 -5.42 -17.94 5.62
N LEU A 83 -5.18 -18.84 4.67
CA LEU A 83 -5.55 -20.26 4.84
C LEU A 83 -4.71 -20.95 5.90
N ALA A 84 -3.39 -20.74 5.88
CA ALA A 84 -2.48 -21.31 6.86
C ALA A 84 -2.80 -20.88 8.28
N TRP A 85 -3.24 -19.63 8.48
CA TRP A 85 -3.73 -19.18 9.80
C TRP A 85 -4.92 -20.02 10.28
N ALA A 86 -5.88 -20.30 9.43
CA ALA A 86 -7.05 -21.10 9.80
C ALA A 86 -6.71 -22.59 10.01
N LEU A 87 -5.92 -23.17 9.11
CA LEU A 87 -5.55 -24.59 9.15
C LEU A 87 -4.62 -24.91 10.32
N LYS A 88 -3.65 -24.05 10.62
CA LYS A 88 -2.81 -24.17 11.81
C LYS A 88 -3.62 -24.10 13.09
N ARG A 89 -4.66 -23.28 13.14
CA ARG A 89 -5.57 -23.27 14.29
C ARG A 89 -6.38 -24.56 14.38
N ALA A 90 -6.91 -25.06 13.25
CA ALA A 90 -7.63 -26.32 13.19
C ALA A 90 -6.79 -27.48 13.77
N TYR A 91 -5.50 -27.50 13.48
CA TYR A 91 -4.56 -28.50 13.99
C TYR A 91 -4.15 -28.23 15.44
N ASN A 92 -3.58 -27.05 15.75
CA ASN A 92 -2.91 -26.80 17.03
C ASN A 92 -3.87 -26.51 18.19
N VAL A 93 -5.07 -25.97 17.91
CA VAL A 93 -5.99 -25.47 18.94
C VAL A 93 -7.28 -26.26 18.97
N ASP A 94 -7.91 -26.43 17.81
CA ASP A 94 -9.26 -27.00 17.75
C ASP A 94 -9.23 -28.54 17.62
N GLY A 95 -8.06 -29.13 17.33
CA GLY A 95 -7.84 -30.59 17.22
C GLY A 95 -8.71 -31.25 16.14
N LEU A 96 -9.02 -30.52 15.07
CA LEU A 96 -9.92 -30.97 14.00
C LEU A 96 -9.20 -31.75 12.89
N THR A 97 -7.88 -31.60 12.80
CA THR A 97 -7.02 -32.31 11.84
C THR A 97 -5.88 -33.02 12.58
N ASP A 98 -5.40 -34.12 12.02
CA ASP A 98 -4.33 -34.92 12.64
C ASP A 98 -2.92 -34.41 12.33
N ARG A 99 -2.80 -33.47 11.38
CA ARG A 99 -1.53 -32.90 10.92
C ARG A 99 -1.71 -31.46 10.42
N ASP A 100 -0.60 -30.70 10.40
CA ASP A 100 -0.53 -29.41 9.71
C ASP A 100 -0.31 -29.64 8.21
N VAL A 101 -1.38 -29.55 7.43
CA VAL A 101 -1.34 -29.72 5.96
C VAL A 101 -0.63 -28.58 5.22
N THR A 102 -0.26 -27.51 5.92
CA THR A 102 0.38 -26.32 5.32
C THR A 102 1.91 -26.34 5.47
N TYR A 103 2.47 -27.33 6.19
CA TYR A 103 3.87 -27.33 6.63
C TYR A 103 4.89 -27.24 5.49
N ASP A 104 4.68 -27.96 4.39
CA ASP A 104 5.59 -28.02 3.24
C ASP A 104 4.97 -27.43 1.97
N ALA A 105 3.99 -26.56 2.10
CA ALA A 105 3.29 -25.99 0.98
C ALA A 105 4.18 -25.06 0.15
N GLN A 106 4.24 -25.30 -1.14
CA GLN A 106 5.01 -24.52 -2.11
C GLN A 106 4.13 -23.43 -2.73
N ILE A 107 4.60 -22.19 -2.69
CA ILE A 107 3.88 -21.08 -3.35
C ILE A 107 4.11 -21.15 -4.85
N PRO A 108 3.05 -21.36 -5.67
CA PRO A 108 3.15 -21.37 -7.12
C PRO A 108 3.77 -20.07 -7.66
N LYS A 109 4.45 -20.17 -8.81
CA LYS A 109 5.01 -18.99 -9.48
C LYS A 109 3.94 -17.96 -9.82
N GLY A 110 2.72 -18.44 -10.12
CA GLY A 110 1.61 -17.61 -10.53
C GLY A 110 1.78 -17.03 -11.94
N VAL A 111 0.84 -16.18 -12.32
CA VAL A 111 0.90 -15.43 -13.59
C VAL A 111 1.60 -14.10 -13.39
N VAL A 112 2.27 -13.62 -14.43
CA VAL A 112 2.82 -12.27 -14.49
C VAL A 112 1.85 -11.44 -15.33
N THR A 113 0.95 -10.72 -14.68
CA THR A 113 -0.13 -9.99 -15.36
C THR A 113 0.29 -8.62 -15.88
N ASN A 114 1.30 -8.01 -15.29
CA ASN A 114 1.75 -6.67 -15.67
C ASN A 114 3.28 -6.54 -15.65
N LYS A 115 3.84 -5.81 -16.62
CA LYS A 115 5.18 -5.25 -16.47
C LYS A 115 5.14 -4.35 -15.22
N LYS A 116 5.89 -4.71 -14.18
CA LYS A 116 5.99 -3.89 -12.98
C LYS A 116 6.39 -2.49 -13.41
N LYS A 117 5.57 -1.49 -13.10
CA LYS A 117 5.96 -0.09 -13.26
C LYS A 117 7.24 0.11 -12.44
N PRO A 118 8.24 0.86 -12.94
CA PRO A 118 9.44 1.12 -12.17
C PRO A 118 9.06 1.71 -10.82
N LYS A 119 9.74 1.25 -9.77
CA LYS A 119 9.50 1.76 -8.41
C LYS A 119 10.11 3.14 -8.21
N PHE A 120 11.13 3.48 -9.01
CA PHE A 120 11.96 4.68 -8.86
C PHE A 120 12.20 5.31 -10.23
N MET A 121 12.39 6.64 -10.23
CA MET A 121 12.87 7.43 -11.36
C MET A 121 14.33 7.79 -11.16
N GLU A 122 15.05 8.02 -12.24
CA GLU A 122 16.31 8.73 -12.19
C GLU A 122 16.09 10.20 -11.77
N LEU A 123 17.07 10.80 -11.12
CA LEU A 123 16.95 12.17 -10.61
C LEU A 123 16.58 13.19 -11.69
N ASP A 124 17.10 13.00 -12.90
CA ASP A 124 16.82 13.91 -14.03
C ASP A 124 15.37 13.76 -14.53
N ASP A 125 14.82 12.56 -14.51
CA ASP A 125 13.41 12.35 -14.83
C ASP A 125 12.47 12.94 -13.75
N MET A 126 12.85 12.83 -12.48
CA MET A 126 12.15 13.50 -11.40
C MET A 126 12.16 15.03 -11.59
N LYS A 127 13.29 15.63 -11.96
CA LYS A 127 13.39 17.07 -12.27
C LYS A 127 12.47 17.46 -13.44
N LYS A 128 12.46 16.68 -14.53
CA LYS A 128 11.54 16.91 -15.68
C LYS A 128 10.08 16.87 -15.24
N LEU A 129 9.70 15.86 -14.41
CA LEU A 129 8.36 15.76 -13.87
C LEU A 129 7.98 17.00 -13.04
N VAL A 130 8.88 17.47 -12.16
CA VAL A 130 8.67 18.67 -11.35
C VAL A 130 8.48 19.91 -12.22
N VAL A 131 9.31 20.10 -13.25
CA VAL A 131 9.15 21.22 -14.21
C VAL A 131 7.81 21.16 -14.91
N THR A 132 7.43 19.98 -15.39
CA THR A 132 6.14 19.76 -16.05
C THR A 132 4.96 20.07 -15.12
N LEU A 133 5.00 19.57 -13.88
CA LEU A 133 3.96 19.83 -12.89
C LEU A 133 3.81 21.32 -12.56
N LYS A 134 4.94 22.03 -12.42
CA LYS A 134 4.94 23.49 -12.22
C LYS A 134 4.33 24.23 -13.42
N TYR A 135 4.65 23.80 -14.63
CA TYR A 135 4.09 24.37 -15.86
C TYR A 135 2.58 24.16 -15.96
N LEU A 136 2.09 22.94 -15.67
CA LEU A 136 0.65 22.62 -15.71
C LEU A 136 -0.17 23.40 -14.69
N ASN A 137 0.41 23.78 -13.57
CA ASN A 137 -0.14 24.70 -12.56
C ASN A 137 -1.62 24.47 -12.21
N SER A 138 -2.05 23.24 -12.11
CA SER A 138 -3.43 22.79 -11.81
C SER A 138 -3.54 22.19 -10.42
N SER A 139 -4.77 22.02 -9.91
CA SER A 139 -4.99 21.33 -8.63
C SER A 139 -4.41 19.91 -8.62
N TYR A 140 -4.47 19.18 -9.74
CA TYR A 140 -3.82 17.87 -9.88
C TYR A 140 -2.29 17.99 -9.79
N ALA A 141 -1.70 18.97 -10.48
CA ALA A 141 -0.26 19.20 -10.43
C ALA A 141 0.20 19.57 -9.02
N ASN A 142 -0.53 20.44 -8.33
CA ASN A 142 -0.27 20.79 -6.93
C ASN A 142 -0.35 19.57 -6.03
N PHE A 143 -1.37 18.73 -6.19
CA PHE A 143 -1.53 17.48 -5.43
C PHE A 143 -0.32 16.55 -5.59
N PHE A 144 0.16 16.34 -6.82
CA PHE A 144 1.32 15.50 -7.10
C PHE A 144 2.61 16.11 -6.58
N LEU A 145 2.79 17.43 -6.72
CA LEU A 145 3.95 18.14 -6.16
C LEU A 145 3.98 18.06 -4.62
N ILE A 146 2.84 18.23 -3.97
CA ILE A 146 2.75 18.10 -2.52
C ILE A 146 3.14 16.67 -2.10
N LEU A 147 2.59 15.62 -2.75
CA LEU A 147 2.97 14.24 -2.45
C LEU A 147 4.49 14.02 -2.63
N LEU A 148 5.06 14.53 -3.72
CA LEU A 148 6.49 14.40 -4.00
C LEU A 148 7.35 15.16 -2.98
N LYS A 149 6.93 16.36 -2.54
CA LYS A 149 7.70 17.21 -1.62
C LYS A 149 7.53 16.84 -0.15
N THR A 150 6.46 16.16 0.22
CA THR A 150 6.14 15.82 1.61
C THR A 150 6.25 14.33 1.93
N GLY A 151 6.13 13.47 0.91
CA GLY A 151 6.05 12.03 1.09
C GLY A 151 4.77 11.55 1.79
N LEU A 152 3.71 12.35 1.86
CA LEU A 152 2.43 11.96 2.44
C LEU A 152 1.81 10.76 1.72
N ARG A 153 1.07 9.93 2.47
CA ARG A 153 0.21 8.93 1.83
C ARG A 153 -0.97 9.62 1.15
N PHE A 154 -1.49 9.03 0.08
CA PHE A 154 -2.66 9.55 -0.63
C PHE A 154 -3.82 9.93 0.32
N ALA A 155 -4.19 9.03 1.23
CA ALA A 155 -5.28 9.28 2.18
C ALA A 155 -4.94 10.32 3.26
N GLU A 156 -3.66 10.46 3.63
CA GLU A 156 -3.17 11.51 4.52
C GLU A 156 -3.32 12.88 3.87
N LEU A 157 -2.84 13.04 2.62
CA LEU A 157 -2.98 14.30 1.89
C LEU A 157 -4.45 14.68 1.68
N LEU A 158 -5.31 13.71 1.36
CA LEU A 158 -6.75 13.96 1.32
C LEU A 158 -7.35 14.31 2.70
N GLY A 159 -6.70 13.93 3.79
CA GLY A 159 -7.16 14.24 5.14
C GLY A 159 -6.78 15.63 5.63
N ILE A 160 -5.92 16.37 4.93
CA ILE A 160 -5.47 17.71 5.36
C ILE A 160 -6.59 18.74 5.22
N THR A 161 -6.80 19.46 6.31
CA THR A 161 -7.71 20.62 6.43
C THR A 161 -6.89 21.89 6.69
N LEU A 162 -7.51 23.05 6.66
CA LEU A 162 -6.83 24.31 7.03
C LEU A 162 -6.35 24.32 8.48
N GLU A 163 -7.04 23.63 9.39
CA GLU A 163 -6.65 23.52 10.80
C GLU A 163 -5.35 22.73 11.02
N ASP A 164 -4.97 21.89 10.05
CA ASP A 164 -3.75 21.08 10.14
C ASP A 164 -2.49 21.84 9.68
N ILE A 165 -2.64 23.06 9.16
CA ILE A 165 -1.55 23.83 8.55
C ILE A 165 -1.20 25.02 9.43
N ASP A 166 0.03 25.04 9.93
CA ASP A 166 0.63 26.22 10.54
C ASP A 166 1.35 27.02 9.46
N PHE A 167 0.73 28.11 9.05
CA PHE A 167 1.25 28.99 7.99
C PHE A 167 2.46 29.80 8.44
N GLU A 168 2.57 30.14 9.74
CA GLU A 168 3.66 30.91 10.31
C GLU A 168 4.92 30.05 10.46
N ASN A 169 4.80 28.88 11.09
CA ASN A 169 5.92 27.97 11.31
C ASN A 169 6.15 27.03 10.11
N LYS A 170 5.34 27.10 9.06
CA LYS A 170 5.42 26.29 7.84
C LYS A 170 5.45 24.80 8.14
N THR A 171 4.51 24.34 8.96
CA THR A 171 4.38 22.92 9.30
C THR A 171 2.99 22.37 8.98
N ILE A 172 2.91 21.07 8.82
CA ILE A 172 1.66 20.35 8.58
C ILE A 172 1.54 19.22 9.59
N SER A 173 0.43 19.20 10.31
CA SER A 173 0.04 18.13 11.23
C SER A 173 -0.70 17.02 10.49
N ILE A 174 -0.16 15.81 10.53
CA ILE A 174 -0.78 14.62 9.95
C ILE A 174 -1.37 13.80 11.10
N ASN A 175 -2.67 13.89 11.31
CA ASN A 175 -3.37 13.29 12.46
C ASN A 175 -4.59 12.46 12.05
N LYS A 176 -5.04 12.57 10.80
CA LYS A 176 -6.23 11.92 10.24
C LYS A 176 -6.04 11.55 8.77
N THR A 177 -6.97 10.77 8.24
CA THR A 177 -7.07 10.44 6.81
C THR A 177 -8.51 10.62 6.36
N LEU A 178 -8.74 10.97 5.10
CA LEU A 178 -10.09 11.01 4.55
C LEU A 178 -10.59 9.59 4.27
N ASP A 179 -11.85 9.29 4.65
CA ASP A 179 -12.52 8.04 4.27
C ASP A 179 -13.07 8.12 2.85
N TYR A 180 -12.19 8.12 1.88
CA TYR A 180 -12.51 8.27 0.46
C TYR A 180 -13.26 7.09 -0.17
N LYS A 181 -13.57 6.03 0.59
CA LYS A 181 -14.25 4.83 0.08
C LYS A 181 -15.75 4.81 0.31
N LYS A 182 -16.23 5.52 1.32
CA LYS A 182 -17.65 5.59 1.65
C LYS A 182 -18.28 6.80 0.99
N GLY A 183 -18.85 6.60 -0.21
CA GLY A 183 -19.83 7.52 -0.79
C GLY A 183 -19.27 8.85 -1.28
N ALA A 184 -18.59 8.84 -2.42
CA ALA A 184 -18.16 10.05 -3.13
C ALA A 184 -19.30 11.00 -3.56
N TYR A 185 -20.53 10.69 -3.23
CA TYR A 185 -21.76 11.45 -3.55
C TYR A 185 -22.47 12.02 -2.33
N ASP A 186 -21.86 11.93 -1.14
CA ASP A 186 -22.42 12.48 0.08
C ASP A 186 -21.95 13.94 0.24
N GLU A 187 -22.88 14.84 0.56
CA GLU A 187 -22.61 16.26 0.77
C GLU A 187 -21.55 16.54 1.84
N ASN A 188 -21.41 15.64 2.83
CA ASN A 188 -20.42 15.73 3.89
C ASN A 188 -19.15 14.90 3.61
N PHE A 189 -18.89 14.48 2.37
CA PHE A 189 -17.77 13.63 2.05
C PHE A 189 -16.42 14.24 2.48
N SER A 190 -16.23 15.53 2.25
CA SER A 190 -15.02 16.29 2.60
C SER A 190 -14.73 16.38 4.10
N ARG A 191 -15.68 16.01 4.97
CA ARG A 191 -15.57 15.98 6.43
C ARG A 191 -15.55 14.58 7.02
N ARG A 192 -15.46 13.53 6.20
CA ARG A 192 -15.42 12.14 6.65
C ARG A 192 -14.02 11.67 6.93
N PHE A 193 -13.54 11.93 8.11
CA PHE A 193 -12.21 11.55 8.53
C PHE A 193 -12.21 10.23 9.30
N LYS A 194 -11.08 9.54 9.21
CA LYS A 194 -10.71 8.36 10.00
C LYS A 194 -9.39 8.63 10.71
N SER A 195 -9.18 7.96 11.84
CA SER A 195 -7.86 7.91 12.46
C SER A 195 -6.82 7.35 11.49
N THR A 196 -5.57 7.73 11.69
CA THR A 196 -4.44 7.16 10.96
C THR A 196 -4.28 5.67 11.26
N LYS A 197 -3.59 4.94 10.39
CA LYS A 197 -3.45 3.49 10.47
C LYS A 197 -2.76 3.02 11.77
N ASN A 198 -1.87 3.82 12.33
CA ASN A 198 -1.13 3.55 13.57
C ASN A 198 -0.66 4.86 14.21
N LYS A 199 -0.21 4.80 15.47
CA LYS A 199 0.26 5.97 16.22
C LYS A 199 1.48 6.67 15.61
N TYR A 200 2.35 5.95 14.89
CA TYR A 200 3.53 6.52 14.23
C TYR A 200 3.18 7.34 12.99
N SER A 201 1.97 7.18 12.47
CA SER A 201 1.48 8.00 11.38
C SER A 201 1.09 9.42 11.84
N ILE A 202 0.85 9.64 13.14
CA ILE A 202 0.61 10.98 13.71
C ILE A 202 1.96 11.68 13.86
N ARG A 203 2.11 12.78 13.14
CA ARG A 203 3.36 13.53 13.08
C ARG A 203 3.13 14.94 12.53
N THR A 204 4.05 15.85 12.84
CA THR A 204 4.13 17.18 12.23
C THR A 204 5.39 17.26 11.38
N ILE A 205 5.28 17.72 10.14
CA ILE A 205 6.41 17.85 9.22
C ILE A 205 6.61 19.30 8.80
N PRO A 206 7.86 19.80 8.77
CA PRO A 206 8.18 21.09 8.16
C PRO A 206 8.07 20.98 6.63
N VAL A 207 7.64 22.08 6.01
CA VAL A 207 7.48 22.19 4.55
C VAL A 207 7.98 23.55 4.06
N ASP A 208 8.25 23.66 2.76
CA ASP A 208 8.68 24.92 2.17
C ASP A 208 7.51 25.85 1.78
N ASP A 209 7.82 27.09 1.45
CA ASP A 209 6.86 28.12 1.04
C ASP A 209 6.03 27.67 -0.16
N ALA A 210 6.60 26.90 -1.07
CA ALA A 210 5.89 26.42 -2.24
C ALA A 210 4.77 25.44 -1.88
N VAL A 211 4.99 24.56 -0.89
CA VAL A 211 3.96 23.65 -0.38
C VAL A 211 2.86 24.43 0.34
N ILE A 212 3.24 25.38 1.20
CA ILE A 212 2.29 26.28 1.89
C ILE A 212 1.41 27.02 0.88
N TYR A 213 2.03 27.62 -0.15
CA TYR A 213 1.32 28.32 -1.21
C TYR A 213 0.35 27.40 -1.98
N MET A 214 0.76 26.16 -2.30
CA MET A 214 -0.10 25.20 -2.97
C MET A 214 -1.32 24.84 -2.13
N PHE A 215 -1.18 24.66 -0.81
CA PHE A 215 -2.30 24.43 0.09
C PHE A 215 -3.22 25.66 0.14
N TRP A 216 -2.68 26.85 0.40
CA TRP A 216 -3.46 28.09 0.43
C TRP A 216 -4.27 28.31 -0.85
N ARG A 217 -3.64 28.07 -2.00
CA ARG A 217 -4.29 28.23 -3.32
C ARG A 217 -5.45 27.25 -3.53
N ASN A 218 -5.32 26.01 -3.09
CA ASN A 218 -6.35 24.97 -3.26
C ASN A 218 -7.41 25.01 -2.16
N ALA A 219 -7.16 25.71 -1.06
CA ALA A 219 -8.09 25.86 0.07
C ALA A 219 -9.14 26.97 -0.15
N LYS A 220 -9.10 27.69 -1.29
CA LYS A 220 -10.02 28.81 -1.55
C LYS A 220 -11.48 28.31 -1.52
N GLY A 221 -12.25 28.83 -0.56
CA GLY A 221 -13.66 28.49 -0.38
C GLY A 221 -13.93 27.23 0.44
N ALA A 222 -12.89 26.55 0.95
CA ALA A 222 -13.04 25.44 1.87
C ALA A 222 -13.20 25.96 3.32
N ASP A 223 -14.08 25.32 4.09
CA ASP A 223 -14.18 25.55 5.52
C ASP A 223 -12.92 25.02 6.25
N LYS A 224 -12.68 25.52 7.47
CA LYS A 224 -11.47 25.17 8.23
C LYS A 224 -11.35 23.68 8.52
N ASP A 225 -12.47 23.02 8.75
CA ASP A 225 -12.61 21.60 9.09
C ASP A 225 -12.83 20.70 7.85
N GLU A 226 -12.81 21.27 6.67
CA GLU A 226 -13.05 20.57 5.41
C GLU A 226 -11.73 20.14 4.73
N SER A 227 -11.73 18.96 4.13
CA SER A 227 -10.59 18.47 3.34
C SER A 227 -10.34 19.38 2.15
N ILE A 228 -9.13 19.94 2.06
CA ILE A 228 -8.73 20.86 0.99
C ILE A 228 -8.85 20.22 -0.40
N PHE A 229 -8.46 18.95 -0.52
CA PHE A 229 -8.50 18.24 -1.80
C PHE A 229 -9.69 17.30 -1.94
N GLY A 230 -10.29 16.87 -0.81
CA GLY A 230 -11.43 15.96 -0.81
C GLY A 230 -12.68 16.56 -1.45
N SER A 231 -12.89 17.86 -1.33
CA SER A 231 -13.98 18.61 -1.96
C SER A 231 -13.86 18.72 -3.49
N ILE A 232 -12.66 18.52 -4.05
CA ILE A 232 -12.43 18.63 -5.49
C ILE A 232 -12.92 17.34 -6.18
N LYS A 233 -13.86 17.49 -7.13
CA LYS A 233 -14.42 16.37 -7.89
C LYS A 233 -13.31 15.55 -8.57
N GLY A 234 -13.33 14.24 -8.36
CA GLY A 234 -12.38 13.28 -8.95
C GLY A 234 -11.19 12.95 -8.06
N PHE A 235 -10.91 13.73 -7.01
CA PHE A 235 -9.79 13.46 -6.09
C PHE A 235 -10.08 12.31 -5.12
N GLN A 236 -11.34 11.94 -4.94
CA GLN A 236 -11.77 10.83 -4.10
C GLN A 236 -11.31 9.45 -4.64
N TYR A 237 -10.96 9.35 -5.91
CA TYR A 237 -10.62 8.09 -6.54
C TYR A 237 -9.12 7.96 -6.81
N ASN A 238 -8.47 7.07 -6.07
CA ASN A 238 -7.04 6.77 -6.26
C ASN A 238 -6.73 6.34 -7.71
N SER A 239 -7.61 5.55 -8.35
CA SER A 239 -7.46 5.13 -9.74
C SER A 239 -7.49 6.31 -10.72
N SER A 240 -8.41 7.25 -10.53
CA SER A 240 -8.53 8.46 -11.35
C SER A 240 -7.25 9.30 -11.29
N LEU A 241 -6.73 9.53 -10.07
CA LEU A 241 -5.50 10.28 -9.88
C LEU A 241 -4.26 9.55 -10.42
N ASN A 242 -4.19 8.22 -10.28
CA ASN A 242 -3.11 7.44 -10.92
C ASN A 242 -3.16 7.54 -12.44
N ASN A 243 -4.35 7.50 -13.06
CA ASN A 243 -4.50 7.69 -14.51
C ASN A 243 -4.06 9.10 -14.94
N LYS A 244 -4.39 10.11 -14.14
CA LYS A 244 -3.95 11.48 -14.40
C LYS A 244 -2.44 11.65 -14.25
N LEU A 245 -1.85 11.04 -13.23
CA LEU A 245 -0.39 11.01 -13.04
C LEU A 245 0.31 10.27 -14.19
N GLU A 246 -0.24 9.14 -14.65
CA GLU A 246 0.27 8.43 -15.82
C GLU A 246 0.29 9.31 -17.08
N GLN A 247 -0.80 10.02 -17.36
CA GLN A 247 -0.86 10.98 -18.47
C GLN A 247 0.20 12.08 -18.32
N THR A 248 0.39 12.58 -17.09
CA THR A 248 1.39 13.62 -16.80
C THR A 248 2.82 13.07 -16.98
N CYS A 249 3.13 11.87 -16.53
CA CYS A 249 4.43 11.23 -16.75
C CYS A 249 4.71 11.03 -18.25
N LYS A 250 3.72 10.57 -19.01
CA LYS A 250 3.84 10.41 -20.47
C LYS A 250 4.10 11.75 -21.16
N TYR A 251 3.38 12.80 -20.77
CA TYR A 251 3.58 14.15 -21.28
C TYR A 251 4.97 14.71 -20.94
N ALA A 252 5.47 14.45 -19.76
CA ALA A 252 6.82 14.84 -19.34
C ALA A 252 7.95 14.00 -19.98
N GLY A 253 7.60 12.90 -20.68
CA GLY A 253 8.59 11.97 -21.25
C GLY A 253 9.38 11.19 -20.21
N VAL A 254 8.76 10.88 -19.05
CA VAL A 254 9.41 10.18 -17.93
C VAL A 254 8.72 8.83 -17.65
N PRO A 255 9.39 7.91 -16.96
CA PRO A 255 8.79 6.64 -16.54
C PRO A 255 7.50 6.84 -15.75
N VAL A 256 6.49 6.00 -16.02
CA VAL A 256 5.20 6.07 -15.33
C VAL A 256 5.32 5.49 -13.94
N ILE A 257 5.03 6.32 -12.93
CA ILE A 257 4.95 5.92 -11.52
C ILE A 257 3.53 6.03 -10.98
N THR A 258 3.32 5.54 -9.76
CA THR A 258 2.04 5.65 -9.04
C THR A 258 2.09 6.77 -8.01
N LEU A 259 0.92 7.14 -7.43
CA LEU A 259 0.88 8.08 -6.29
C LEU A 259 1.75 7.59 -5.12
N HIS A 260 1.79 6.27 -4.88
CA HIS A 260 2.69 5.71 -3.87
C HIS A 260 4.15 5.76 -4.31
N GLY A 261 4.41 5.69 -5.63
CA GLY A 261 5.72 5.92 -6.22
C GLY A 261 6.25 7.33 -5.93
N LEU A 262 5.42 8.38 -5.97
CA LEU A 262 5.84 9.75 -5.59
C LEU A 262 6.38 9.82 -4.15
N ARG A 263 5.78 9.09 -3.22
CA ARG A 263 6.29 8.98 -1.84
C ARG A 263 7.60 8.20 -1.79
N HIS A 264 7.77 7.16 -2.60
CA HIS A 264 9.06 6.47 -2.72
C HIS A 264 10.13 7.39 -3.28
N GLU A 265 9.81 8.18 -4.31
CA GLU A 265 10.70 9.20 -4.85
C GLU A 265 11.15 10.22 -3.79
N HIS A 266 10.21 10.70 -2.96
CA HIS A 266 10.54 11.57 -1.84
C HIS A 266 11.58 10.94 -0.90
N ALA A 267 11.36 9.68 -0.48
CA ALA A 267 12.30 8.95 0.37
C ALA A 267 13.66 8.79 -0.30
N THR A 268 13.67 8.33 -1.55
CA THR A 268 14.89 8.13 -2.35
C THR A 268 15.67 9.43 -2.51
N TYR A 269 14.99 10.52 -2.81
CA TYR A 269 15.60 11.83 -2.94
C TYR A 269 16.27 12.30 -1.63
N LEU A 270 15.57 12.23 -0.49
CA LEU A 270 16.14 12.64 0.80
C LEU A 270 17.36 11.80 1.19
N VAL A 271 17.27 10.48 1.05
CA VAL A 271 18.40 9.59 1.28
C VAL A 271 19.59 9.95 0.36
N SER A 272 19.33 10.33 -0.88
CA SER A 272 20.37 10.77 -1.81
C SER A 272 21.05 12.08 -1.44
N GLN A 273 20.36 12.91 -0.69
CA GLN A 273 20.94 14.14 -0.16
C GLN A 273 21.70 13.89 1.16
N GLY A 274 21.92 12.63 1.55
CA GLY A 274 22.65 12.26 2.76
C GLY A 274 21.82 12.34 4.04
N ILE A 275 20.47 12.48 3.94
CA ILE A 275 19.61 12.48 5.11
C ILE A 275 19.53 11.06 5.68
N ASP A 276 19.69 10.95 6.99
CA ASP A 276 19.64 9.67 7.72
C ASP A 276 18.32 8.93 7.49
N SER A 277 18.40 7.62 7.28
CA SER A 277 17.24 6.78 6.96
C SER A 277 16.16 6.78 8.05
N ARG A 278 16.54 6.94 9.32
CA ARG A 278 15.59 7.02 10.44
C ARG A 278 14.84 8.34 10.42
N ALA A 279 15.54 9.46 10.15
CA ALA A 279 14.89 10.76 10.00
C ALA A 279 13.90 10.77 8.84
N VAL A 280 14.25 10.11 7.72
CA VAL A 280 13.32 9.92 6.60
C VAL A 280 12.14 9.02 6.99
N ALA A 281 12.36 7.93 7.73
CA ALA A 281 11.29 7.05 8.21
C ALA A 281 10.34 7.77 9.16
N GLU A 282 10.84 8.57 10.10
CA GLU A 282 10.03 9.41 11.00
C GLU A 282 9.18 10.41 10.21
N ARG A 283 9.78 11.14 9.27
CA ARG A 283 9.07 12.07 8.38
C ARG A 283 7.95 11.38 7.62
N LEU A 284 8.18 10.17 7.17
CA LEU A 284 7.18 9.36 6.45
C LEU A 284 6.14 8.72 7.39
N GLY A 285 6.39 8.59 8.68
CA GLY A 285 5.54 7.84 9.62
C GLY A 285 5.55 6.34 9.34
N HIS A 286 6.74 5.77 9.17
CA HIS A 286 6.96 4.34 9.14
C HIS A 286 7.09 3.80 10.57
N VAL A 287 6.63 2.55 10.79
CA VAL A 287 6.76 1.87 12.10
C VAL A 287 8.22 1.52 12.38
N ASP A 288 8.96 1.20 11.32
CA ASP A 288 10.38 0.92 11.33
C ASP A 288 11.07 1.49 10.07
N ASP A 289 12.37 1.46 10.05
CA ASP A 289 13.18 1.99 8.94
C ASP A 289 13.41 0.95 7.82
N SER A 290 12.88 -0.26 7.94
CA SER A 290 13.15 -1.37 7.00
C SER A 290 12.81 -1.00 5.55
N VAL A 291 11.64 -0.39 5.33
CA VAL A 291 11.22 0.07 4.00
C VAL A 291 12.12 1.19 3.49
N THR A 292 12.52 2.11 4.36
CA THR A 292 13.42 3.22 4.01
C THR A 292 14.84 2.71 3.77
N ARG A 293 15.27 1.71 4.52
CA ARG A 293 16.56 1.03 4.36
C ARG A 293 16.63 0.23 3.05
N GLU A 294 15.56 -0.42 2.62
CA GLU A 294 15.49 -1.10 1.30
C GLU A 294 15.72 -0.09 0.16
N VAL A 295 15.14 1.10 0.26
CA VAL A 295 15.38 2.22 -0.67
C VAL A 295 16.85 2.65 -0.66
N TYR A 296 17.46 2.75 0.52
CA TYR A 296 18.86 3.12 0.71
C TYR A 296 19.81 2.09 0.07
N ILE A 297 19.60 0.79 0.33
CA ILE A 297 20.41 -0.30 -0.22
C ILE A 297 20.35 -0.30 -1.76
N HIS A 298 19.15 -0.22 -2.32
CA HIS A 298 18.97 -0.20 -3.77
C HIS A 298 19.72 0.98 -4.42
N ARG A 299 19.72 2.15 -3.76
CA ARG A 299 20.43 3.31 -4.27
C ARG A 299 21.95 3.16 -4.19
N LEU A 300 22.49 2.66 -3.08
CA LEU A 300 23.91 2.37 -2.96
C LEU A 300 24.38 1.40 -4.03
N GLU A 301 23.59 0.39 -4.38
CA GLU A 301 23.88 -0.52 -5.48
C GLU A 301 23.91 0.20 -6.83
N THR A 302 22.96 1.09 -7.08
CA THR A 302 22.90 1.87 -8.33
C THR A 302 24.09 2.85 -8.44
N GLU A 303 24.43 3.54 -7.35
CA GLU A 303 25.61 4.42 -7.28
C GLU A 303 26.91 3.63 -7.48
N ARG A 304 27.06 2.48 -6.84
CA ARG A 304 28.22 1.58 -7.04
C ARG A 304 28.39 1.14 -8.50
N VAL A 305 27.30 0.79 -9.17
CA VAL A 305 27.36 0.41 -10.58
C VAL A 305 27.81 1.59 -11.44
N ARG A 306 27.30 2.79 -11.14
CA ARG A 306 27.67 4.03 -11.85
C ARG A 306 29.14 4.41 -11.63
N ASP A 307 29.62 4.35 -10.39
CA ASP A 307 31.00 4.62 -10.01
C ASP A 307 31.93 3.62 -10.66
N ASN A 308 31.62 2.33 -10.65
CA ASN A 308 32.41 1.30 -11.31
C ASN A 308 32.50 1.55 -12.83
N GLN A 309 31.41 1.94 -13.49
CA GLN A 309 31.42 2.31 -14.89
C GLN A 309 32.30 3.55 -15.16
N GLN A 310 32.25 4.53 -14.27
CA GLN A 310 33.11 5.73 -14.39
C GLN A 310 34.58 5.43 -14.15
N ILE A 311 34.88 4.58 -13.17
CA ILE A 311 36.22 4.07 -12.91
C ILE A 311 36.75 3.36 -14.17
N MET A 312 35.98 2.42 -14.74
CA MET A 312 36.39 1.69 -15.95
C MET A 312 36.62 2.62 -17.13
N ARG A 313 35.78 3.62 -17.36
CA ARG A 313 35.97 4.63 -18.40
C ARG A 313 37.20 5.50 -18.16
N SER A 314 37.54 5.76 -16.90
CA SER A 314 38.72 6.55 -16.56
C SER A 314 40.02 5.74 -16.76
N VAL A 315 40.02 4.49 -16.31
CA VAL A 315 41.17 3.58 -16.45
C VAL A 315 41.42 3.24 -17.92
N SER A 316 40.38 3.11 -18.75
CA SER A 316 40.55 2.84 -20.19
C SER A 316 41.16 3.99 -20.99
N LYS A 317 41.41 5.14 -20.36
CA LYS A 317 42.08 6.31 -20.99
C LYS A 317 43.57 6.42 -20.65
N ILE A 318 44.04 5.55 -19.76
CA ILE A 318 45.47 5.40 -19.41
C ILE A 318 46.11 4.39 -20.36
#